data_ab63037d44c447799fa82474002d5518
#
_entry.id   ab63037d44c447799fa82474002d5518
#
_cell.length_a   1.000
_cell.length_b   1.000
_cell.length_c   1.000
_cell.angle_alpha   90.00
_cell.angle_beta   90.00
_cell.angle_gamma   90.00
#
_symmetry.space_group_name_H-M   'P 1'
#
loop_
_entity.id
_entity.type
_entity.pdbx_description
1 polymer ?
#
loop_
_entity_poly.entity_id
_entity_poly.type
_entity_poly.pdbx_seq_one_letter_code
_entity_poly.pdbx_strand_id
1 'polypeptide(L)'
;AEEGCSGEHNHLITDSTISGNTVLDPENGIGGGMYVGTTSNLTLRNSKLLNNDGATQGGAIVAYSAGTIELDGVSISENKAQSGAGILALCTAVCNTDIRLLNGTAIDANTATGYGGGIYANAIAKELNVTVTNSSVIGNTAAGGAGIFTYKSGSAVINVDLQSGAVMHDNNAVVNMGGAIYAYNA
;
A
#
# COMPACT_ATOMS: atom_id res chain seq x y z
N ALA A 1 25.83 -8.39 8.02
CA ALA A 1 25.02 -9.41 7.37
C ALA A 1 23.66 -8.81 7.15
N GLU A 2 23.23 -8.64 5.90
CA GLU A 2 21.87 -8.25 5.57
C GLU A 2 20.96 -9.41 5.99
N GLU A 3 20.24 -9.25 7.08
CA GLU A 3 19.12 -10.11 7.40
C GLU A 3 17.96 -9.72 6.48
N GLY A 4 18.05 -10.09 5.21
CA GLY A 4 16.90 -10.05 4.32
C GLY A 4 15.82 -10.96 4.86
N CYS A 5 14.56 -10.63 4.61
CA CYS A 5 13.49 -11.59 4.81
C CYS A 5 13.81 -12.85 4.01
N SER A 6 14.22 -13.91 4.68
CA SER A 6 14.40 -15.21 4.06
C SER A 6 13.03 -15.88 3.83
N GLY A 7 12.09 -15.10 3.33
CA GLY A 7 10.76 -15.59 3.01
C GLY A 7 10.81 -16.40 1.73
N GLU A 8 10.62 -17.67 1.84
CA GLU A 8 10.61 -18.58 0.70
C GLU A 8 9.25 -18.64 -0.01
N HIS A 9 8.27 -17.88 0.46
CA HIS A 9 6.94 -17.87 -0.15
C HIS A 9 6.85 -16.76 -1.20
N ASN A 10 6.94 -17.17 -2.46
CA ASN A 10 6.80 -16.28 -3.60
C ASN A 10 5.48 -16.53 -4.31
N HIS A 11 4.63 -15.53 -4.36
CA HIS A 11 3.34 -15.58 -5.03
C HIS A 11 3.39 -14.77 -6.32
N LEU A 12 3.01 -15.38 -7.42
CA LEU A 12 2.88 -14.73 -8.73
C LEU A 12 1.43 -14.82 -9.19
N ILE A 13 0.83 -13.67 -9.48
CA ILE A 13 -0.51 -13.55 -10.04
C ILE A 13 -0.42 -12.68 -11.30
N THR A 14 -0.90 -13.18 -12.41
CA THR A 14 -0.86 -12.49 -13.69
C THR A 14 -2.23 -12.43 -14.34
N ASP A 15 -2.47 -11.37 -15.12
CA ASP A 15 -3.64 -11.24 -16.00
C ASP A 15 -4.97 -11.52 -15.28
N SER A 16 -5.07 -11.11 -14.00
CA SER A 16 -6.15 -11.51 -13.10
C SER A 16 -6.92 -10.31 -12.57
N THR A 17 -8.15 -10.56 -12.13
CA THR A 17 -8.97 -9.56 -11.45
C THR A 17 -9.40 -10.08 -10.07
N ILE A 18 -9.13 -9.29 -9.04
CA ILE A 18 -9.57 -9.51 -7.66
C ILE A 18 -10.52 -8.37 -7.31
N SER A 19 -11.82 -8.63 -7.21
CA SER A 19 -12.79 -7.56 -7.07
C SER A 19 -13.98 -7.90 -6.19
N GLY A 20 -14.54 -6.86 -5.56
CA GLY A 20 -15.77 -6.95 -4.78
C GLY A 20 -15.67 -7.80 -3.52
N ASN A 21 -14.45 -8.02 -3.03
CA ASN A 21 -14.25 -8.77 -1.80
C ASN A 21 -14.38 -7.84 -0.59
N THR A 22 -15.06 -8.31 0.45
CA THR A 22 -15.34 -7.51 1.64
C THR A 22 -15.01 -8.30 2.90
N VAL A 23 -14.31 -7.65 3.82
CA VAL A 23 -14.15 -8.13 5.18
C VAL A 23 -15.23 -7.48 6.04
N LEU A 24 -16.10 -8.30 6.64
CA LEU A 24 -17.28 -7.82 7.36
C LEU A 24 -17.04 -7.42 8.82
N ASP A 25 -15.85 -7.67 9.36
CA ASP A 25 -15.51 -7.27 10.73
C ASP A 25 -15.17 -5.76 10.77
N PRO A 26 -16.04 -4.89 11.31
CA PRO A 26 -15.81 -3.45 11.30
C PRO A 26 -14.75 -2.99 12.30
N GLU A 27 -14.30 -3.86 13.20
CA GLU A 27 -13.32 -3.51 14.23
C GLU A 27 -11.90 -4.02 13.88
N ASN A 28 -11.83 -5.23 13.28
CA ASN A 28 -10.56 -5.89 13.02
C ASN A 28 -10.38 -6.34 11.55
N GLY A 29 -11.24 -5.90 10.66
CA GLY A 29 -11.22 -6.32 9.26
C GLY A 29 -9.95 -5.88 8.53
N ILE A 30 -9.20 -6.83 7.98
CA ILE A 30 -7.89 -6.61 7.36
C ILE A 30 -7.84 -7.28 5.99
N GLY A 31 -7.46 -6.52 4.95
CA GLY A 31 -7.17 -7.05 3.62
C GLY A 31 -8.40 -7.49 2.84
N GLY A 32 -9.20 -6.54 2.37
CA GLY A 32 -10.40 -6.85 1.57
C GLY A 32 -10.10 -7.71 0.36
N GLY A 33 -9.13 -7.32 -0.46
CA GLY A 33 -8.70 -8.09 -1.62
C GLY A 33 -7.68 -9.17 -1.28
N MET A 34 -6.56 -8.77 -0.65
CA MET A 34 -5.42 -9.64 -0.38
C MET A 34 -4.75 -9.33 0.95
N TYR A 35 -4.30 -10.37 1.64
CA TYR A 35 -3.41 -10.27 2.79
C TYR A 35 -2.10 -11.03 2.51
N VAL A 36 -0.98 -10.31 2.52
CA VAL A 36 0.36 -10.87 2.33
C VAL A 36 1.08 -10.82 3.68
N GLY A 37 1.28 -11.97 4.26
CA GLY A 37 1.82 -12.11 5.60
C GLY A 37 3.35 -12.06 5.65
N THR A 38 3.86 -12.23 6.86
CA THR A 38 5.28 -12.14 7.20
C THR A 38 6.15 -13.00 6.29
N THR A 39 7.24 -12.43 5.81
CA THR A 39 8.26 -13.06 4.96
C THR A 39 7.78 -13.54 3.58
N SER A 40 6.57 -13.20 3.18
CA SER A 40 6.06 -13.55 1.84
C SER A 40 6.34 -12.43 0.83
N ASN A 41 6.65 -12.82 -0.40
CA ASN A 41 6.74 -11.92 -1.54
C ASN A 41 5.51 -12.07 -2.43
N LEU A 42 5.08 -10.98 -3.03
CA LEU A 42 3.99 -10.96 -4.02
C LEU A 42 4.44 -10.23 -5.27
N THR A 43 4.25 -10.85 -6.41
CA THR A 43 4.36 -10.20 -7.72
C THR A 43 2.99 -10.24 -8.39
N LEU A 44 2.43 -9.07 -8.68
CA LEU A 44 1.26 -8.93 -9.54
C LEU A 44 1.68 -8.36 -10.88
N ARG A 45 1.19 -8.94 -11.98
CA ARG A 45 1.41 -8.41 -13.34
C ARG A 45 0.12 -8.29 -14.11
N ASN A 46 -0.05 -7.18 -14.84
CA ASN A 46 -1.20 -6.92 -15.70
C ASN A 46 -2.55 -7.23 -15.03
N SER A 47 -2.66 -6.99 -13.73
CA SER A 47 -3.80 -7.44 -12.92
C SER A 47 -4.56 -6.26 -12.34
N LYS A 48 -5.76 -6.54 -11.82
CA LYS A 48 -6.66 -5.51 -11.27
C LYS A 48 -7.14 -5.90 -9.88
N LEU A 49 -7.14 -4.92 -8.96
CA LEU A 49 -7.77 -5.04 -7.66
C LEU A 49 -8.80 -3.92 -7.51
N LEU A 50 -10.09 -4.26 -7.61
CA LEU A 50 -11.16 -3.29 -7.79
C LEU A 50 -12.26 -3.45 -6.74
N ASN A 51 -12.75 -2.34 -6.18
CA ASN A 51 -13.93 -2.35 -5.30
C ASN A 51 -13.82 -3.34 -4.12
N ASN A 52 -12.63 -3.53 -3.56
CA ASN A 52 -12.47 -4.35 -2.36
C ASN A 52 -12.59 -3.48 -1.11
N ASP A 53 -13.16 -4.03 -0.03
CA ASP A 53 -13.38 -3.33 1.23
C ASP A 53 -12.71 -4.08 2.38
N GLY A 54 -11.68 -3.50 2.95
CA GLY A 54 -10.91 -4.06 4.07
C GLY A 54 -11.46 -3.69 5.45
N ALA A 55 -12.60 -2.99 5.50
CA ALA A 55 -13.16 -2.40 6.71
C ALA A 55 -12.15 -1.46 7.41
N THR A 56 -11.24 -1.98 8.24
CA THR A 56 -10.27 -1.14 8.96
C THR A 56 -8.97 -0.94 8.21
N GLN A 57 -8.42 -1.98 7.59
CA GLN A 57 -7.06 -1.92 7.04
C GLN A 57 -6.95 -2.59 5.66
N GLY A 58 -6.34 -1.88 4.71
CA GLY A 58 -6.00 -2.41 3.40
C GLY A 58 -7.22 -2.84 2.58
N GLY A 59 -7.80 -1.94 1.83
CA GLY A 59 -8.92 -2.27 0.95
C GLY A 59 -8.52 -3.29 -0.10
N ALA A 60 -7.50 -3.01 -0.89
CA ALA A 60 -7.00 -3.94 -1.90
C ALA A 60 -5.94 -4.89 -1.34
N ILE A 61 -4.85 -4.36 -0.78
CA ILE A 61 -3.70 -5.16 -0.32
C ILE A 61 -3.30 -4.78 1.10
N VAL A 62 -3.06 -5.77 1.95
CA VAL A 62 -2.27 -5.63 3.17
C VAL A 62 -0.95 -6.37 3.00
N ALA A 63 0.15 -5.67 3.22
CA ALA A 63 1.50 -6.23 3.32
C ALA A 63 1.95 -6.14 4.79
N TYR A 64 1.81 -7.23 5.53
CA TYR A 64 2.15 -7.29 6.96
C TYR A 64 3.54 -7.91 7.14
N SER A 65 4.54 -7.07 7.39
CA SER A 65 5.95 -7.52 7.46
C SER A 65 6.32 -8.45 6.29
N ALA A 66 5.74 -8.17 5.13
CA ALA A 66 6.03 -8.85 3.89
C ALA A 66 7.44 -8.48 3.41
N GLY A 67 7.99 -9.27 2.53
CA GLY A 67 9.20 -8.93 1.81
C GLY A 67 8.93 -7.90 0.71
N THR A 68 9.00 -8.31 -0.54
CA THR A 68 8.73 -7.46 -1.69
C THR A 68 7.29 -7.63 -2.20
N ILE A 69 6.61 -6.52 -2.39
CA ILE A 69 5.34 -6.43 -3.14
C ILE A 69 5.65 -5.69 -4.44
N GLU A 70 5.74 -6.44 -5.52
CA GLU A 70 6.00 -5.90 -6.86
C GLU A 70 4.70 -5.84 -7.67
N LEU A 71 4.37 -4.65 -8.16
CA LEU A 71 3.19 -4.36 -8.95
C LEU A 71 3.63 -3.85 -10.32
N ASP A 72 3.44 -4.63 -11.37
CA ASP A 72 3.88 -4.36 -12.73
C ASP A 72 2.68 -4.28 -13.68
N GLY A 73 2.34 -3.07 -14.12
CA GLY A 73 1.15 -2.83 -14.95
C GLY A 73 -0.17 -3.14 -14.24
N VAL A 74 -0.25 -2.89 -12.94
CA VAL A 74 -1.41 -3.22 -12.08
C VAL A 74 -2.31 -2.01 -11.88
N SER A 75 -3.63 -2.22 -11.90
CA SER A 75 -4.62 -1.22 -11.50
C SER A 75 -5.20 -1.56 -10.13
N ILE A 76 -5.08 -0.62 -9.18
CA ILE A 76 -5.69 -0.72 -7.85
C ILE A 76 -6.64 0.46 -7.69
N SER A 77 -7.94 0.22 -7.86
CA SER A 77 -8.92 1.32 -7.88
C SER A 77 -10.21 1.04 -7.13
N GLU A 78 -10.82 2.14 -6.67
CA GLU A 78 -12.13 2.15 -6.00
C GLU A 78 -12.20 1.26 -4.74
N ASN A 79 -11.05 0.93 -4.13
CA ASN A 79 -11.01 0.15 -2.91
C ASN A 79 -11.24 1.06 -1.68
N LYS A 80 -11.75 0.46 -0.59
CA LYS A 80 -12.13 1.17 0.62
C LYS A 80 -11.52 0.54 1.86
N ALA A 81 -11.15 1.39 2.83
CA ALA A 81 -10.76 0.97 4.18
C ALA A 81 -10.79 2.18 5.13
N GLN A 82 -10.54 1.97 6.40
CA GLN A 82 -10.22 3.07 7.29
C GLN A 82 -8.80 3.60 7.01
N SER A 83 -7.83 2.70 6.77
CA SER A 83 -6.44 3.08 6.47
C SER A 83 -5.85 2.24 5.34
N GLY A 84 -5.13 2.89 4.41
CA GLY A 84 -4.49 2.22 3.29
C GLY A 84 -5.50 1.59 2.33
N ALA A 85 -6.46 2.36 1.82
CA ALA A 85 -7.54 1.80 1.01
C ALA A 85 -7.02 1.09 -0.25
N GLY A 86 -6.01 1.61 -0.94
CA GLY A 86 -5.27 0.88 -1.95
C GLY A 86 -4.35 -0.16 -1.31
N ILE A 87 -3.32 0.30 -0.60
CA ILE A 87 -2.32 -0.57 0.02
C ILE A 87 -2.06 -0.13 1.46
N LEU A 88 -2.12 -1.06 2.39
CA LEU A 88 -1.51 -0.92 3.71
C LEU A 88 -0.19 -1.70 3.73
N ALA A 89 0.91 -1.04 3.98
CA ALA A 89 2.19 -1.67 4.28
C ALA A 89 2.55 -1.45 5.75
N LEU A 90 2.67 -2.51 6.51
CA LEU A 90 3.04 -2.49 7.93
C LEU A 90 4.33 -3.26 8.12
N CYS A 91 5.42 -2.54 8.43
CA CYS A 91 6.72 -3.14 8.71
C CYS A 91 7.00 -3.12 10.21
N THR A 92 7.02 -4.29 10.82
CA THR A 92 7.34 -4.50 12.24
C THR A 92 8.83 -4.84 12.41
N ALA A 93 9.19 -5.49 13.49
CA ALA A 93 10.58 -5.86 13.80
C ALA A 93 11.10 -7.09 13.01
N VAL A 94 10.26 -7.70 12.16
CA VAL A 94 10.61 -9.00 11.54
C VAL A 94 11.51 -8.81 10.33
N CYS A 95 11.10 -7.98 9.35
CA CYS A 95 11.86 -7.80 8.12
C CYS A 95 11.59 -6.44 7.46
N ASN A 96 12.45 -6.07 6.52
CA ASN A 96 12.21 -4.94 5.64
C ASN A 96 11.07 -5.24 4.67
N THR A 97 10.32 -4.21 4.29
CA THR A 97 9.22 -4.32 3.33
C THR A 97 9.46 -3.37 2.16
N ASP A 98 9.39 -3.89 0.94
CA ASP A 98 9.51 -3.11 -0.29
C ASP A 98 8.20 -3.13 -1.07
N ILE A 99 7.65 -1.95 -1.34
CA ILE A 99 6.51 -1.77 -2.25
C ILE A 99 7.03 -1.14 -3.53
N ARG A 100 6.87 -1.81 -4.65
CA ARG A 100 7.37 -1.34 -5.97
C ARG A 100 6.22 -1.22 -6.95
N LEU A 101 5.99 -0.02 -7.44
CA LEU A 101 5.03 0.27 -8.51
C LEU A 101 5.81 0.49 -9.80
N LEU A 102 5.57 -0.34 -10.80
CA LEU A 102 6.34 -0.40 -12.04
C LEU A 102 5.42 -0.36 -13.28
N ASN A 103 5.97 0.15 -14.38
CA ASN A 103 5.46 -0.05 -15.74
C ASN A 103 3.98 0.28 -15.95
N GLY A 104 3.52 1.44 -15.51
CA GLY A 104 2.14 1.87 -15.70
C GLY A 104 1.19 1.37 -14.61
N THR A 105 1.72 0.91 -13.48
CA THR A 105 0.87 0.63 -12.31
C THR A 105 0.15 1.90 -11.86
N ALA A 106 -1.16 1.81 -11.64
CA ALA A 106 -2.00 2.90 -11.20
C ALA A 106 -2.69 2.57 -9.87
N ILE A 107 -2.54 3.44 -8.89
CA ILE A 107 -3.31 3.41 -7.64
C ILE A 107 -4.23 4.63 -7.66
N ASP A 108 -5.53 4.42 -7.97
CA ASP A 108 -6.43 5.52 -8.23
C ASP A 108 -7.81 5.37 -7.58
N ALA A 109 -8.42 6.50 -7.26
CA ALA A 109 -9.79 6.59 -6.74
C ALA A 109 -10.08 5.73 -5.49
N ASN A 110 -9.05 5.36 -4.71
CA ASN A 110 -9.24 4.63 -3.46
C ASN A 110 -9.63 5.60 -2.33
N THR A 111 -10.47 5.15 -1.41
CA THR A 111 -11.03 6.00 -0.35
C THR A 111 -10.75 5.42 1.04
N ALA A 112 -9.96 6.15 1.82
CA ALA A 112 -9.75 5.87 3.24
C ALA A 112 -10.51 6.88 4.10
N THR A 113 -11.17 6.41 5.16
CA THR A 113 -11.80 7.33 6.13
C THR A 113 -10.79 7.94 7.09
N GLY A 114 -9.63 7.33 7.26
CA GLY A 114 -8.48 7.81 8.03
C GLY A 114 -7.32 8.25 7.12
N TYR A 115 -6.27 7.47 7.05
CA TYR A 115 -5.02 7.85 6.39
C TYR A 115 -4.65 6.93 5.21
N GLY A 116 -3.93 7.51 4.22
CA GLY A 116 -3.40 6.76 3.09
C GLY A 116 -4.51 6.23 2.18
N GLY A 117 -5.15 7.08 1.41
CA GLY A 117 -6.15 6.66 0.42
C GLY A 117 -5.55 5.71 -0.61
N GLY A 118 -4.42 6.09 -1.20
CA GLY A 118 -3.63 5.20 -2.06
C GLY A 118 -2.79 4.22 -1.25
N ILE A 119 -1.81 4.72 -0.49
CA ILE A 119 -0.87 3.90 0.27
C ILE A 119 -0.76 4.42 1.71
N TYR A 120 -0.85 3.52 2.67
CA TYR A 120 -0.43 3.76 4.05
C TYR A 120 0.81 2.91 4.38
N ALA A 121 1.95 3.56 4.55
CA ALA A 121 3.21 2.94 4.92
C ALA A 121 3.50 3.19 6.41
N ASN A 122 3.55 2.14 7.20
CA ASN A 122 3.80 2.20 8.65
C ASN A 122 4.99 1.32 9.02
N ALA A 123 6.02 1.93 9.60
CA ALA A 123 7.22 1.23 10.05
C ALA A 123 7.53 1.52 11.51
N ILE A 124 7.82 0.47 12.29
CA ILE A 124 8.07 0.54 13.72
C ILE A 124 9.55 0.35 14.06
N ALA A 125 10.25 -0.59 13.42
CA ALA A 125 11.62 -0.93 13.78
C ALA A 125 12.55 -1.25 12.60
N LYS A 126 12.02 -1.52 11.43
CA LYS A 126 12.77 -1.91 10.23
C LYS A 126 12.54 -0.92 9.10
N GLU A 127 13.09 -1.18 7.94
CA GLU A 127 12.99 -0.34 6.76
C GLU A 127 11.76 -0.69 5.94
N LEU A 128 11.03 0.33 5.50
CA LEU A 128 9.94 0.22 4.55
C LEU A 128 10.19 1.17 3.37
N ASN A 129 10.25 0.63 2.18
CA ASN A 129 10.47 1.40 0.97
C ASN A 129 9.22 1.40 0.10
N VAL A 130 8.87 2.56 -0.44
CA VAL A 130 7.84 2.74 -1.46
C VAL A 130 8.50 3.37 -2.68
N THR A 131 8.63 2.61 -3.75
CA THR A 131 9.20 3.08 -5.01
C THR A 131 8.12 3.18 -6.08
N VAL A 132 8.03 4.33 -6.73
CA VAL A 132 7.09 4.58 -7.82
C VAL A 132 7.90 4.92 -9.07
N THR A 133 7.89 4.02 -10.05
CA THR A 133 8.63 4.17 -11.32
C THR A 133 7.68 4.02 -12.49
N ASN A 134 7.61 5.03 -13.35
CA ASN A 134 6.72 5.02 -14.52
C ASN A 134 5.29 4.56 -14.15
N SER A 135 4.78 5.08 -13.06
CA SER A 135 3.53 4.65 -12.42
C SER A 135 2.82 5.83 -11.76
N SER A 136 1.59 5.65 -11.31
CA SER A 136 0.79 6.77 -10.81
C SER A 136 0.06 6.47 -9.50
N VAL A 137 -0.10 7.54 -8.68
CA VAL A 137 -0.95 7.56 -7.49
C VAL A 137 -1.87 8.78 -7.60
N ILE A 138 -3.12 8.59 -8.02
CA ILE A 138 -3.98 9.67 -8.52
C ILE A 138 -5.38 9.59 -7.92
N GLY A 139 -5.98 10.74 -7.63
CA GLY A 139 -7.42 10.84 -7.28
C GLY A 139 -7.84 10.09 -6.03
N ASN A 140 -6.91 9.72 -5.16
CA ASN A 140 -7.24 9.03 -3.92
C ASN A 140 -7.75 10.01 -2.87
N THR A 141 -8.62 9.56 -1.98
CA THR A 141 -9.22 10.38 -0.92
C THR A 141 -8.92 9.79 0.45
N ALA A 142 -8.56 10.65 1.40
CA ALA A 142 -8.37 10.27 2.81
C ALA A 142 -8.60 11.46 3.74
N ALA A 143 -8.64 11.23 5.05
CA ALA A 143 -8.57 12.32 6.01
C ALA A 143 -7.22 13.06 5.92
N GLY A 144 -6.12 12.32 5.72
CA GLY A 144 -4.79 12.88 5.49
C GLY A 144 -3.87 11.92 4.75
N GLY A 145 -2.87 12.45 4.02
CA GLY A 145 -1.98 11.66 3.19
C GLY A 145 -2.75 10.87 2.12
N ALA A 146 -3.59 11.55 1.37
CA ALA A 146 -4.54 10.89 0.47
C ALA A 146 -3.84 10.05 -0.60
N GLY A 147 -2.74 10.50 -1.17
CA GLY A 147 -1.89 9.70 -2.04
C GLY A 147 -1.10 8.68 -1.24
N ILE A 148 -0.11 9.16 -0.47
CA ILE A 148 0.74 8.33 0.39
C ILE A 148 0.80 8.93 1.79
N PHE A 149 0.49 8.15 2.79
CA PHE A 149 0.73 8.47 4.19
C PHE A 149 1.86 7.59 4.74
N THR A 150 2.84 8.21 5.38
CA THR A 150 3.89 7.47 6.08
C THR A 150 3.83 7.73 7.57
N TYR A 151 3.85 6.67 8.36
CA TYR A 151 3.92 6.73 9.82
C TYR A 151 5.14 5.97 10.29
N LYS A 152 6.06 6.69 10.93
CA LYS A 152 7.30 6.12 11.45
C LYS A 152 7.32 6.24 12.97
N SER A 153 7.74 5.18 13.64
CA SER A 153 8.07 5.22 15.07
C SER A 153 9.36 4.49 15.37
N GLY A 154 9.96 4.81 16.51
CA GLY A 154 11.20 4.19 16.94
C GLY A 154 12.37 4.40 15.97
N SER A 155 13.15 3.35 15.75
CA SER A 155 14.35 3.36 14.88
C SER A 155 14.04 3.06 13.41
N ALA A 156 12.77 2.90 13.03
CA ALA A 156 12.38 2.58 11.67
C ALA A 156 12.84 3.63 10.64
N VAL A 157 12.94 3.22 9.41
CA VAL A 157 13.19 4.10 8.26
C VAL A 157 12.07 3.89 7.25
N ILE A 158 11.51 4.97 6.72
CA ILE A 158 10.59 4.92 5.58
C ILE A 158 11.14 5.78 4.47
N ASN A 159 11.35 5.19 3.30
CA ASN A 159 11.77 5.88 2.10
C ASN A 159 10.61 5.89 1.10
N VAL A 160 10.31 7.06 0.53
CA VAL A 160 9.41 7.20 -0.61
C VAL A 160 10.22 7.75 -1.76
N ASP A 161 10.41 6.95 -2.79
CA ASP A 161 11.22 7.26 -3.96
C ASP A 161 10.33 7.37 -5.21
N LEU A 162 10.19 8.59 -5.71
CA LEU A 162 9.46 8.89 -6.93
C LEU A 162 10.47 9.00 -8.08
N GLN A 163 10.54 7.99 -8.89
CA GLN A 163 11.50 7.87 -9.97
C GLN A 163 10.91 8.34 -11.32
N SER A 164 11.69 8.20 -12.38
CA SER A 164 11.32 8.63 -13.73
C SER A 164 9.91 8.16 -14.13
N GLY A 165 9.07 9.08 -14.58
CA GLY A 165 7.70 8.81 -14.98
C GLY A 165 6.72 8.61 -13.83
N ALA A 166 7.12 8.82 -12.57
CA ALA A 166 6.20 8.82 -11.45
C ALA A 166 5.25 10.02 -11.50
N VAL A 167 3.96 9.79 -11.29
CA VAL A 167 2.92 10.82 -11.33
C VAL A 167 2.06 10.78 -10.06
N MET A 168 1.90 11.93 -9.42
CA MET A 168 1.00 12.09 -8.27
C MET A 168 0.18 13.39 -8.42
N HIS A 169 -1.14 13.27 -8.58
CA HIS A 169 -2.02 14.43 -8.62
C HIS A 169 -3.44 14.10 -8.17
N ASP A 170 -4.25 15.13 -7.94
CA ASP A 170 -5.67 15.04 -7.57
C ASP A 170 -5.96 14.20 -6.31
N ASN A 171 -4.96 13.92 -5.48
CA ASN A 171 -5.18 13.23 -4.22
C ASN A 171 -5.75 14.22 -3.18
N ASN A 172 -6.90 13.91 -2.61
CA ASN A 172 -7.69 14.83 -1.80
C ASN A 172 -7.66 14.48 -0.30
N ALA A 173 -6.86 15.21 0.48
CA ALA A 173 -6.88 15.13 1.94
C ALA A 173 -7.97 16.03 2.50
N VAL A 174 -9.06 15.47 3.06
CA VAL A 174 -10.27 16.20 3.42
C VAL A 174 -10.30 16.80 4.83
N VAL A 175 -9.38 16.40 5.70
CA VAL A 175 -9.34 16.85 7.11
C VAL A 175 -7.96 17.36 7.51
N ASN A 176 -6.91 16.60 7.23
CA ASN A 176 -5.54 16.84 7.65
C ASN A 176 -4.64 17.25 6.48
N MET A 177 -3.33 17.18 6.68
CA MET A 177 -2.31 17.63 5.75
C MET A 177 -1.97 16.57 4.69
N GLY A 178 -1.30 17.02 3.61
CA GLY A 178 -0.65 16.18 2.62
C GLY A 178 -1.60 15.49 1.67
N GLY A 179 -2.12 16.20 0.69
CA GLY A 179 -2.90 15.60 -0.40
C GLY A 179 -2.09 14.52 -1.11
N ALA A 180 -0.92 14.84 -1.64
CA ALA A 180 -0.06 13.87 -2.29
C ALA A 180 0.67 12.97 -1.28
N ILE A 181 1.48 13.56 -0.39
CA ILE A 181 2.25 12.83 0.62
C ILE A 181 2.11 13.52 1.97
N TYR A 182 1.88 12.75 3.02
CA TYR A 182 1.95 13.19 4.41
C TYR A 182 2.90 12.27 5.19
N ALA A 183 4.06 12.82 5.58
CA ALA A 183 5.05 12.10 6.35
C ALA A 183 4.97 12.48 7.84
N TYR A 184 4.69 11.51 8.70
CA TYR A 184 4.56 11.69 10.14
C TYR A 184 5.59 10.85 10.90
N ASN A 185 6.22 11.46 11.89
CA ASN A 185 7.19 10.83 12.78
C ASN A 185 6.69 10.96 14.24
N ALA A 186 6.51 9.83 14.92
CA ALA A 186 6.07 9.75 16.31
C ALA A 186 7.23 9.46 17.26
#